data_df8d5ebc1cd3ed0275b9b17de32afeed
#
_entry.id   df8d5ebc1cd3ed0275b9b17de32afeed
#
_cell.length_a   1.000
_cell.length_b   1.000
_cell.length_c   1.000
_cell.angle_alpha   90.00
_cell.angle_beta   90.00
_cell.angle_gamma   90.00
#
_symmetry.space_group_name_H-M   'P 1'
#
loop_
_entity.id
_entity.type
_entity.pdbx_description
1 polymer ?
#
loop_
_entity_poly.entity_id
_entity_poly.type
_entity_poly.pdbx_seq_one_letter_code
_entity_poly.pdbx_strand_id
1 'polypeptide(L)'
;MSKKGKTIDAWYSGKTHDFGGNIQALLRPDGLPIWISPVEPGSIHDLTAARDHVLGALYAAASTGLPTLADPGYEGAGHGVHTPVKQPAEGTELDINTRTHNALLRAVRCLGERGFALLTGRWRTLQHITVSPSKITKIARAALVLTHFEHGYLPC
;
A
#
# COMPACT_ATOMS: atom_id res chain seq x y z
N MET A 1 -13.77 17.81 2.03
CA MET A 1 -13.85 19.29 2.23
C MET A 1 -12.94 19.68 3.39
N SER A 2 -12.04 20.63 3.16
CA SER A 2 -11.23 21.21 4.24
C SER A 2 -12.14 22.02 5.19
N LYS A 3 -11.80 22.03 6.49
CA LYS A 3 -12.51 22.84 7.52
C LYS A 3 -12.58 24.35 7.24
N LYS A 4 -11.99 24.84 6.16
CA LYS A 4 -11.96 26.26 5.77
C LYS A 4 -12.59 26.54 4.39
N GLY A 5 -13.41 25.66 3.82
CA GLY A 5 -14.12 25.92 2.57
C GLY A 5 -13.24 26.05 1.31
N LYS A 6 -11.94 25.77 1.38
CA LYS A 6 -11.07 25.72 0.20
C LYS A 6 -11.19 24.35 -0.47
N THR A 7 -11.47 24.35 -1.76
CA THR A 7 -11.39 23.15 -2.60
C THR A 7 -9.91 22.76 -2.68
N ILE A 8 -9.57 21.58 -2.13
CA ILE A 8 -8.22 21.00 -2.25
C ILE A 8 -8.25 20.13 -3.49
N ASP A 9 -7.20 20.22 -4.31
CA ASP A 9 -7.01 19.33 -5.45
C ASP A 9 -7.03 17.87 -5.01
N ALA A 10 -7.75 17.02 -5.74
CA ALA A 10 -7.89 15.59 -5.40
C ALA A 10 -6.55 14.85 -5.43
N TRP A 11 -5.58 15.32 -6.21
CA TRP A 11 -4.24 14.73 -6.30
C TRP A 11 -3.29 15.19 -5.20
N TYR A 12 -3.68 16.19 -4.39
CA TYR A 12 -2.89 16.61 -3.24
C TYR A 12 -3.11 15.68 -2.05
N SER A 13 -2.04 15.04 -1.60
CA SER A 13 -2.03 14.19 -0.40
C SER A 13 -1.77 15.02 0.85
N GLY A 14 -2.73 15.06 1.76
CA GLY A 14 -2.55 15.68 3.07
C GLY A 14 -1.57 14.94 3.98
N LYS A 15 -1.23 13.68 3.66
CA LYS A 15 -0.30 12.85 4.42
C LYS A 15 1.16 13.17 4.06
N THR A 16 1.43 13.35 2.78
CA THR A 16 2.78 13.63 2.27
C THR A 16 3.03 15.12 2.03
N HIS A 17 1.99 15.94 2.10
CA HIS A 17 2.03 17.36 1.78
C HIS A 17 2.52 17.66 0.35
N ASP A 18 2.22 16.76 -0.58
CA ASP A 18 2.65 16.84 -1.98
C ASP A 18 1.58 16.29 -2.92
N PHE A 19 1.72 16.59 -4.21
CA PHE A 19 0.90 16.00 -5.26
C PHE A 19 1.37 14.59 -5.57
N GLY A 20 0.44 13.65 -5.62
CA GLY A 20 0.76 12.27 -5.91
C GLY A 20 -0.46 11.41 -6.15
N GLY A 21 -0.21 10.18 -6.57
CA GLY A 21 -1.23 9.15 -6.70
C GLY A 21 -1.10 8.10 -5.61
N ASN A 22 -2.22 7.54 -5.19
CA ASN A 22 -2.27 6.39 -4.31
C ASN A 22 -2.31 5.11 -5.18
N ILE A 23 -1.36 4.22 -4.97
CA ILE A 23 -1.28 2.90 -5.61
C ILE A 23 -1.19 1.84 -4.53
N GLN A 24 -2.09 0.88 -4.58
CA GLN A 24 -2.03 -0.31 -3.74
C GLN A 24 -1.08 -1.32 -4.38
N ALA A 25 -0.27 -2.00 -3.59
CA ALA A 25 0.62 -3.06 -4.07
C ALA A 25 0.51 -4.31 -3.21
N LEU A 26 0.54 -5.47 -3.85
CA LEU A 26 0.76 -6.75 -3.19
C LEU A 26 2.22 -7.15 -3.37
N LEU A 27 2.82 -7.62 -2.28
CA LEU A 27 4.22 -7.96 -2.22
C LEU A 27 4.37 -9.41 -1.76
N ARG A 28 5.36 -10.09 -2.31
CA ARG A 28 5.82 -11.38 -1.79
C ARG A 28 6.55 -11.20 -0.45
N PRO A 29 6.74 -12.29 0.32
CA PRO A 29 7.51 -12.24 1.55
C PRO A 29 8.98 -11.81 1.38
N ASP A 30 9.53 -11.84 0.17
CA ASP A 30 10.87 -11.33 -0.16
C ASP A 30 10.88 -9.83 -0.51
N GLY A 31 9.70 -9.19 -0.52
CA GLY A 31 9.52 -7.78 -0.85
C GLY A 31 9.35 -7.50 -2.35
N LEU A 32 9.31 -8.54 -3.23
CA LEU A 32 9.04 -8.31 -4.65
C LEU A 32 7.57 -7.94 -4.86
N PRO A 33 7.25 -6.79 -5.49
CA PRO A 33 5.87 -6.45 -5.84
C PRO A 33 5.38 -7.38 -6.95
N ILE A 34 4.22 -8.02 -6.73
CA ILE A 34 3.60 -8.95 -7.67
C ILE A 34 2.38 -8.38 -8.37
N TRP A 35 1.77 -7.37 -7.78
CA TRP A 35 0.59 -6.72 -8.33
C TRP A 35 0.51 -5.28 -7.84
N ILE A 36 -0.05 -4.40 -8.68
CA ILE A 36 -0.40 -3.03 -8.32
C ILE A 36 -1.80 -2.67 -8.83
N SER A 37 -2.49 -1.82 -8.08
CA SER A 37 -3.79 -1.27 -8.49
C SER A 37 -3.64 -0.23 -9.61
N PRO A 38 -4.75 0.18 -10.25
CA PRO A 38 -4.81 1.49 -10.87
C PRO A 38 -4.41 2.58 -9.87
N VAL A 39 -3.95 3.72 -10.38
CA VAL A 39 -3.65 4.87 -9.55
C VAL A 39 -4.94 5.59 -9.18
N GLU A 40 -5.09 5.88 -7.90
CA GLU A 40 -6.15 6.73 -7.37
C GLU A 40 -5.58 8.12 -7.00
N PRO A 41 -6.43 9.14 -6.90
CA PRO A 41 -6.00 10.45 -6.38
C PRO A 41 -5.33 10.34 -5.00
N GLY A 42 -4.27 11.10 -4.77
CA GLY A 42 -3.48 11.05 -3.53
C GLY A 42 -4.24 11.44 -2.26
N SER A 43 -5.41 12.09 -2.38
CA SER A 43 -6.30 12.37 -1.26
C SER A 43 -7.14 11.17 -0.81
N ILE A 44 -7.22 10.11 -1.64
CA ILE A 44 -7.98 8.89 -1.31
C ILE A 44 -7.23 8.13 -0.21
N HIS A 45 -7.98 7.76 0.85
CA HIS A 45 -7.43 7.00 1.95
C HIS A 45 -7.06 5.57 1.53
N ASP A 46 -5.93 5.04 2.02
CA ASP A 46 -5.40 3.71 1.65
C ASP A 46 -6.45 2.60 1.77
N LEU A 47 -7.19 2.55 2.87
CA LEU A 47 -8.26 1.57 3.08
C LEU A 47 -9.39 1.70 2.05
N THR A 48 -9.73 2.91 1.61
CA THR A 48 -10.76 3.12 0.58
C THR A 48 -10.29 2.57 -0.76
N ALA A 49 -9.08 2.93 -1.18
CA ALA A 49 -8.49 2.40 -2.40
C ALA A 49 -8.35 0.86 -2.37
N ALA A 50 -8.01 0.29 -1.20
CA ALA A 50 -7.94 -1.16 -1.05
C ALA A 50 -9.30 -1.85 -1.19
N ARG A 51 -10.38 -1.25 -0.67
CA ARG A 51 -11.75 -1.78 -0.82
C ARG A 51 -12.16 -1.87 -2.27
N ASP A 52 -11.81 -0.86 -3.06
CA ASP A 52 -12.20 -0.78 -4.46
C ASP A 52 -11.39 -1.74 -5.35
N HIS A 53 -10.13 -2.03 -4.98
CA HIS A 53 -9.21 -2.70 -5.89
C HIS A 53 -8.74 -4.08 -5.46
N VAL A 54 -8.64 -4.38 -4.17
CA VAL A 54 -7.88 -5.56 -3.76
C VAL A 54 -8.51 -6.38 -2.62
N LEU A 55 -9.30 -5.79 -1.72
CA LEU A 55 -9.78 -6.51 -0.54
C LEU A 55 -10.61 -7.75 -0.89
N GLY A 56 -11.42 -7.70 -1.95
CA GLY A 56 -12.20 -8.87 -2.38
C GLY A 56 -11.31 -10.08 -2.71
N ALA A 57 -10.20 -9.86 -3.41
CA ALA A 57 -9.24 -10.92 -3.72
C ALA A 57 -8.49 -11.40 -2.45
N LEU A 58 -8.16 -10.49 -1.53
CA LEU A 58 -7.50 -10.83 -0.27
C LEU A 58 -8.41 -11.66 0.64
N TYR A 59 -9.70 -11.38 0.69
CA TYR A 59 -10.66 -12.20 1.45
C TYR A 59 -10.78 -13.61 0.89
N ALA A 60 -10.80 -13.76 -0.45
CA ALA A 60 -10.78 -15.06 -1.09
C ALA A 60 -9.48 -15.82 -0.76
N ALA A 61 -8.33 -15.16 -0.79
CA ALA A 61 -7.06 -15.77 -0.40
C ALA A 61 -7.05 -16.16 1.09
N ALA A 62 -7.56 -15.30 1.97
CA ALA A 62 -7.65 -15.59 3.40
C ALA A 62 -8.53 -16.82 3.71
N SER A 63 -9.62 -17.02 2.96
CA SER A 63 -10.50 -18.18 3.11
C SER A 63 -9.81 -19.52 2.74
N THR A 64 -8.71 -19.45 1.98
CA THR A 64 -7.86 -20.60 1.65
C THR A 64 -6.62 -20.72 2.54
N GLY A 65 -6.54 -19.91 3.61
CA GLY A 65 -5.45 -19.96 4.59
C GLY A 65 -4.26 -19.06 4.26
N LEU A 66 -4.38 -18.13 3.31
CA LEU A 66 -3.33 -17.16 2.96
C LEU A 66 -3.69 -15.75 3.49
N PRO A 67 -3.29 -15.41 4.73
CA PRO A 67 -3.54 -14.08 5.29
C PRO A 67 -2.63 -13.03 4.66
N THR A 68 -3.05 -11.77 4.79
CA THR A 68 -2.29 -10.60 4.32
C THR A 68 -1.81 -9.78 5.52
N LEU A 69 -0.55 -9.35 5.48
CA LEU A 69 -0.01 -8.40 6.46
C LEU A 69 -0.06 -7.01 5.86
N ALA A 70 -0.54 -6.05 6.62
CA ALA A 70 -0.70 -4.67 6.17
C ALA A 70 -0.26 -3.66 7.25
N ASP A 71 -0.03 -2.43 6.83
CA ASP A 71 0.34 -1.37 7.75
C ASP A 71 -0.90 -0.82 8.51
N PRO A 72 -0.71 0.06 9.53
CA PRO A 72 -1.83 0.62 10.30
C PRO A 72 -2.84 1.43 9.48
N GLY A 73 -2.49 1.86 8.26
CA GLY A 73 -3.39 2.57 7.34
C GLY A 73 -4.55 1.71 6.85
N TYR A 74 -4.43 0.39 7.00
CA TYR A 74 -5.45 -0.60 6.62
C TYR A 74 -6.27 -1.13 7.80
N GLU A 75 -6.20 -0.50 8.97
CA GLU A 75 -7.03 -0.86 10.11
C GLU A 75 -8.51 -0.88 9.71
N GLY A 76 -9.22 -1.97 10.06
CA GLY A 76 -10.59 -2.20 9.64
C GLY A 76 -10.76 -2.75 8.21
N ALA A 77 -9.68 -3.23 7.59
CA ALA A 77 -9.73 -3.90 6.28
C ALA A 77 -10.52 -5.22 6.30
N GLY A 78 -10.67 -5.85 7.47
CA GLY A 78 -11.54 -7.01 7.62
C GLY A 78 -10.82 -8.36 7.56
N HIS A 79 -11.53 -9.39 7.11
CA HIS A 79 -11.12 -10.78 7.19
C HIS A 79 -9.74 -11.06 6.57
N GLY A 80 -8.87 -11.70 7.35
CA GLY A 80 -7.55 -12.15 6.89
C GLY A 80 -6.52 -11.05 6.63
N VAL A 81 -6.85 -9.78 6.91
CA VAL A 81 -5.90 -8.67 6.83
C VAL A 81 -5.45 -8.30 8.24
N HIS A 82 -4.17 -8.54 8.52
CA HIS A 82 -3.57 -8.30 9.83
C HIS A 82 -2.81 -6.98 9.85
N THR A 83 -3.22 -6.07 10.73
CA THR A 83 -2.58 -4.79 10.97
C THR A 83 -2.08 -4.69 12.40
N PRO A 84 -1.05 -3.87 12.67
CA PRO A 84 -0.64 -3.60 14.05
C PRO A 84 -1.79 -2.97 14.85
N VAL A 85 -1.98 -3.44 16.07
CA VAL A 85 -2.94 -2.87 17.02
C VAL A 85 -2.40 -1.53 17.53
N LYS A 86 -3.23 -0.49 17.49
CA LYS A 86 -2.86 0.83 17.99
C LYS A 86 -2.73 0.81 19.51
N GLN A 87 -1.78 1.63 20.02
CA GLN A 87 -1.67 1.88 21.44
C GLN A 87 -2.99 2.53 21.93
N PRO A 88 -3.62 2.02 22.99
CA PRO A 88 -4.76 2.68 23.60
C PRO A 88 -4.42 4.10 24.07
N ALA A 89 -5.43 4.99 24.10
CA ALA A 89 -5.28 6.30 24.72
C ALA A 89 -5.09 6.12 26.23
N GLU A 90 -4.18 6.91 26.79
CA GLU A 90 -3.90 7.05 28.24
C GLU A 90 -3.67 5.76 29.05
N GLY A 91 -2.41 5.50 29.36
CA GLY A 91 -1.98 4.71 30.53
C GLY A 91 -2.15 3.20 30.45
N THR A 92 -2.86 2.66 29.45
CA THR A 92 -3.01 1.21 29.30
C THR A 92 -1.95 0.67 28.35
N GLU A 93 -1.05 -0.15 28.85
CA GLU A 93 -0.09 -0.85 27.99
C GLU A 93 -0.79 -2.00 27.25
N LEU A 94 -0.36 -2.21 25.99
CA LEU A 94 -0.73 -3.42 25.24
C LEU A 94 -0.15 -4.65 25.98
N ASP A 95 -0.93 -5.73 26.02
CA ASP A 95 -0.45 -7.00 26.55
C ASP A 95 0.77 -7.52 25.77
N ILE A 96 1.51 -8.45 26.38
CA ILE A 96 2.79 -8.94 25.84
C ILE A 96 2.61 -9.62 24.48
N ASN A 97 1.51 -10.33 24.26
CA ASN A 97 1.25 -11.03 23.01
C ASN A 97 0.99 -10.02 21.88
N THR A 98 0.17 -9.00 22.15
CA THR A 98 -0.11 -7.92 21.21
C THR A 98 1.15 -7.11 20.89
N ARG A 99 1.99 -6.83 21.87
CA ARG A 99 3.29 -6.17 21.64
C ARG A 99 4.21 -7.01 20.75
N THR A 100 4.29 -8.31 21.01
CA THR A 100 5.07 -9.26 20.20
C THR A 100 4.53 -9.33 18.77
N HIS A 101 3.22 -9.46 18.60
CA HIS A 101 2.55 -9.44 17.30
C HIS A 101 2.88 -8.15 16.53
N ASN A 102 2.74 -6.99 17.17
CA ASN A 102 3.08 -5.70 16.58
C ASN A 102 4.56 -5.59 16.21
N ALA A 103 5.47 -6.16 17.01
CA ALA A 103 6.89 -6.17 16.70
C ALA A 103 7.20 -7.00 15.45
N LEU A 104 6.58 -8.18 15.31
CA LEU A 104 6.71 -9.02 14.12
C LEU A 104 6.16 -8.33 12.87
N LEU A 105 4.98 -7.72 12.94
CA LEU A 105 4.41 -6.98 11.82
C LEU A 105 5.30 -5.79 11.40
N ARG A 106 5.90 -5.08 12.35
CA ARG A 106 6.84 -3.99 12.06
C ARG A 106 8.12 -4.50 11.41
N ALA A 107 8.64 -5.66 11.85
CA ALA A 107 9.83 -6.25 11.24
C ALA A 107 9.60 -6.62 9.77
N VAL A 108 8.38 -7.08 9.42
CA VAL A 108 8.02 -7.40 8.04
C VAL A 108 7.72 -6.15 7.20
N ARG A 109 7.40 -5.01 7.83
CA ARG A 109 7.09 -3.75 7.12
C ARG A 109 8.25 -3.28 6.22
N CYS A 110 9.50 -3.50 6.60
CA CYS A 110 10.66 -3.14 5.78
C CYS A 110 10.62 -3.81 4.38
N LEU A 111 9.95 -4.95 4.25
CA LEU A 111 9.74 -5.62 2.96
C LEU A 111 8.77 -4.84 2.07
N GLY A 112 7.74 -4.22 2.65
CA GLY A 112 6.84 -3.31 1.95
C GLY A 112 7.57 -2.07 1.42
N GLU A 113 8.38 -1.44 2.26
CA GLU A 113 9.22 -0.29 1.88
C GLU A 113 10.21 -0.68 0.78
N ARG A 114 10.82 -1.86 0.87
CA ARG A 114 11.69 -2.42 -0.17
C ARG A 114 10.97 -2.59 -1.50
N GLY A 115 9.73 -3.10 -1.51
CA GLY A 115 8.96 -3.31 -2.74
C GLY A 115 8.68 -2.00 -3.48
N PHE A 116 8.29 -0.95 -2.76
CA PHE A 116 8.14 0.37 -3.36
C PHE A 116 9.49 0.97 -3.80
N ALA A 117 10.56 0.76 -3.03
CA ALA A 117 11.90 1.19 -3.40
C ALA A 117 12.41 0.50 -4.67
N LEU A 118 12.09 -0.78 -4.89
CA LEU A 118 12.41 -1.48 -6.13
C LEU A 118 11.72 -0.83 -7.34
N LEU A 119 10.44 -0.44 -7.22
CA LEU A 119 9.73 0.23 -8.29
C LEU A 119 10.23 1.67 -8.49
N THR A 120 10.17 2.50 -7.46
CA THR A 120 10.47 3.93 -7.58
C THR A 120 11.96 4.21 -7.71
N GLY A 121 12.82 3.45 -7.04
CA GLY A 121 14.27 3.61 -7.12
C GLY A 121 14.84 3.22 -8.48
N ARG A 122 14.29 2.17 -9.10
CA ARG A 122 14.73 1.68 -10.42
C ARG A 122 14.14 2.51 -11.56
N TRP A 123 12.85 2.87 -11.46
CA TRP A 123 12.12 3.55 -12.53
C TRP A 123 11.86 5.01 -12.17
N ARG A 124 12.81 5.88 -12.53
CA ARG A 124 12.75 7.34 -12.22
C ARG A 124 11.48 8.04 -12.70
N THR A 125 10.84 7.52 -13.75
CA THR A 125 9.53 8.01 -14.22
C THR A 125 8.43 7.89 -13.18
N LEU A 126 8.61 7.09 -12.12
CA LEU A 126 7.66 6.98 -11.00
C LEU A 126 7.96 7.96 -9.85
N GLN A 127 9.10 8.65 -9.88
CA GLN A 127 9.48 9.63 -8.84
C GLN A 127 8.97 11.04 -9.14
N HIS A 128 9.03 11.46 -10.40
CA HIS A 128 8.62 12.79 -10.84
C HIS A 128 7.71 12.66 -12.05
N ILE A 129 6.42 12.49 -11.76
CA ILE A 129 5.42 12.26 -12.82
C ILE A 129 4.88 13.60 -13.28
N THR A 130 5.23 13.97 -14.52
CA THR A 130 4.74 15.18 -15.19
C THR A 130 3.61 14.90 -16.20
N VAL A 131 3.23 13.63 -16.35
CA VAL A 131 2.18 13.21 -17.28
C VAL A 131 0.80 13.22 -16.62
N SER A 132 -0.25 13.26 -17.45
CA SER A 132 -1.62 13.20 -16.96
C SER A 132 -1.85 11.93 -16.09
N PRO A 133 -2.68 12.02 -15.05
CA PRO A 133 -2.98 10.90 -14.15
C PRO A 133 -3.42 9.61 -14.86
N SER A 134 -4.16 9.73 -15.97
CA SER A 134 -4.60 8.59 -16.78
C SER A 134 -3.45 7.74 -17.35
N LYS A 135 -2.25 8.30 -17.48
CA LYS A 135 -1.07 7.59 -17.97
C LYS A 135 -0.25 6.93 -16.84
N ILE A 136 -0.42 7.38 -15.59
CA ILE A 136 0.39 6.90 -14.45
C ILE A 136 0.21 5.40 -14.25
N THR A 137 -1.02 4.90 -14.27
CA THR A 137 -1.31 3.46 -14.15
C THR A 137 -0.57 2.63 -15.19
N LYS A 138 -0.53 3.10 -16.44
CA LYS A 138 0.16 2.38 -17.54
C LYS A 138 1.67 2.36 -17.32
N ILE A 139 2.25 3.47 -16.88
CA ILE A 139 3.68 3.58 -16.57
C ILE A 139 4.04 2.67 -15.40
N ALA A 140 3.25 2.69 -14.33
CA ALA A 140 3.48 1.86 -13.16
C ALA A 140 3.38 0.36 -13.48
N ARG A 141 2.40 -0.04 -14.29
CA ARG A 141 2.27 -1.43 -14.75
C ARG A 141 3.44 -1.86 -15.64
N ALA A 142 3.89 -1.00 -16.55
CA ALA A 142 5.06 -1.29 -17.36
C ALA A 142 6.31 -1.45 -16.49
N ALA A 143 6.51 -0.56 -15.50
CA ALA A 143 7.60 -0.66 -14.54
C ALA A 143 7.54 -1.98 -13.74
N LEU A 144 6.35 -2.41 -13.31
CA LEU A 144 6.16 -3.68 -12.62
C LEU A 144 6.58 -4.87 -13.50
N VAL A 145 6.11 -4.93 -14.75
CA VAL A 145 6.47 -6.01 -15.69
C VAL A 145 7.98 -6.06 -15.92
N LEU A 146 8.63 -4.91 -16.13
CA LEU A 146 10.07 -4.84 -16.29
C LEU A 146 10.81 -5.25 -15.01
N THR A 147 10.30 -4.91 -13.83
CA THR A 147 10.84 -5.38 -12.55
C THR A 147 10.73 -6.89 -12.43
N HIS A 148 9.60 -7.48 -12.81
CA HIS A 148 9.43 -8.94 -12.83
C HIS A 148 10.45 -9.61 -13.77
N PHE A 149 10.66 -9.04 -14.93
CA PHE A 149 11.64 -9.54 -15.88
C PHE A 149 13.07 -9.49 -15.31
N GLU A 150 13.47 -8.35 -14.71
CA GLU A 150 14.80 -8.19 -14.10
C GLU A 150 15.02 -9.17 -12.93
N HIS A 151 13.98 -9.53 -12.20
CA HIS A 151 14.05 -10.46 -11.05
C HIS A 151 13.73 -11.92 -11.41
N GLY A 152 13.59 -12.26 -12.68
CA GLY A 152 13.29 -13.61 -13.15
C GLY A 152 11.91 -14.11 -12.76
N TYR A 153 10.98 -13.20 -12.38
CA TYR A 153 9.59 -13.51 -12.09
C TYR A 153 8.74 -13.15 -13.30
N LEU A 154 8.31 -14.17 -14.03
CA LEU A 154 7.37 -13.99 -15.13
C LEU A 154 5.96 -14.29 -14.61
N PRO A 155 5.01 -13.35 -14.72
CA PRO A 155 3.62 -13.67 -14.43
C PRO A 155 3.14 -14.75 -15.39
N CYS A 156 2.49 -15.77 -14.87
CA CYS A 156 1.81 -16.80 -15.65
C CYS A 156 0.60 -16.20 -16.38
#